data_1681634584b30f4b71d86e9effa65108
#
_entry.id   1681634584b30f4b71d86e9effa65108
#
_cell.length_a   1.000
_cell.length_b   1.000
_cell.length_c   1.000
_cell.angle_alpha   90.00
_cell.angle_beta   90.00
_cell.angle_gamma   90.00
#
_symmetry.space_group_name_H-M   'P 1'
#
loop_
_entity.id
_entity.type
_entity.pdbx_description
1 polymer ?
#
loop_
_entity_poly.entity_id
_entity_poly.type
_entity_poly.pdbx_seq_one_letter_code
_entity_poly.pdbx_strand_id
1 'polypeptide(L)'
;MITVSVLNQRYPCRTRDRLWYREIKTAIDKILAGDLTTPDIGKVSLDDNIFNASSASRSKEIAQAVTRRINAVDSAYLSFFATRNMENQQLLCIVMVMLTDHSFLEFMDTVYREKLIQHDDILRDSDIMGFFHRLQEKDENAAKWTDAGIKKARDNYKSMLKEAGMLSESGTERKIIRPILDKEMEDFLQSEGLARIYKILAGERE
;
A
#
# COMPACT_ATOMS: atom_id res chain seq x y z
N MET A 1 -7.30 -13.60 11.50
CA MET A 1 -5.89 -13.20 11.80
C MET A 1 -5.08 -13.25 10.52
N ILE A 2 -4.52 -12.15 10.11
CA ILE A 2 -3.82 -11.97 8.85
C ILE A 2 -2.33 -12.30 9.01
N THR A 3 -1.76 -13.06 8.08
CA THR A 3 -0.35 -13.44 8.12
C THR A 3 0.46 -12.51 7.21
N VAL A 4 1.52 -11.89 7.75
CA VAL A 4 2.43 -11.05 6.96
C VAL A 4 3.40 -11.94 6.17
N SER A 5 2.86 -12.68 5.20
CA SER A 5 3.62 -13.65 4.38
C SER A 5 4.55 -12.97 3.35
N VAL A 6 4.37 -11.67 3.12
CA VAL A 6 5.13 -10.90 2.13
C VAL A 6 6.64 -10.86 2.42
N LEU A 7 7.03 -10.99 3.69
CA LEU A 7 8.43 -11.02 4.12
C LEU A 7 9.22 -12.21 3.55
N ASN A 8 8.54 -13.28 3.15
CA ASN A 8 9.14 -14.45 2.52
C ASN A 8 9.13 -14.38 0.98
N GLN A 9 8.63 -13.28 0.43
CA GLN A 9 8.56 -13.08 -1.02
C GLN A 9 9.77 -12.29 -1.53
N ARG A 10 10.06 -12.45 -2.83
CA ARG A 10 11.06 -11.64 -3.51
C ARG A 10 10.65 -10.16 -3.51
N TYR A 11 11.63 -9.29 -3.52
CA TYR A 11 11.37 -7.86 -3.68
C TYR A 11 10.82 -7.55 -5.07
N PRO A 12 9.62 -6.95 -5.19
CA PRO A 12 9.11 -6.51 -6.47
C PRO A 12 9.50 -5.05 -6.74
N CYS A 13 9.79 -4.72 -8.00
CA CYS A 13 9.87 -3.33 -8.47
C CYS A 13 8.56 -2.97 -9.20
N ARG A 14 7.56 -2.48 -8.46
CA ARG A 14 6.23 -2.20 -9.02
C ARG A 14 6.17 -0.79 -9.61
N THR A 15 6.34 -0.71 -10.92
CA THR A 15 6.40 0.57 -11.65
C THR A 15 5.05 1.13 -12.06
N ARG A 16 3.95 0.38 -11.90
CA ARG A 16 2.59 0.74 -12.33
C ARG A 16 1.55 0.62 -11.22
N ASP A 17 1.97 0.23 -10.03
CA ASP A 17 1.08 0.09 -8.89
C ASP A 17 0.78 1.47 -8.26
N ARG A 18 -0.47 1.67 -7.86
CA ARG A 18 -0.96 2.88 -7.20
C ARG A 18 -1.73 2.48 -5.95
N LEU A 19 -2.21 3.44 -5.17
CA LEU A 19 -3.04 3.13 -4.00
C LEU A 19 -4.34 2.44 -4.40
N TRP A 20 -4.96 2.89 -5.49
CA TRP A 20 -6.22 2.32 -6.00
C TRP A 20 -7.35 2.35 -4.97
N TYR A 21 -7.40 3.39 -4.15
CA TYR A 21 -8.40 3.51 -3.09
C TYR A 21 -9.84 3.39 -3.61
N ARG A 22 -10.17 4.11 -4.68
CA ARG A 22 -11.54 4.10 -5.24
C ARG A 22 -11.93 2.72 -5.76
N GLU A 23 -11.02 2.07 -6.45
CA GLU A 23 -11.23 0.75 -7.04
C GLU A 23 -11.31 -0.34 -5.98
N ILE A 24 -10.46 -0.27 -4.94
CA ILE A 24 -10.53 -1.16 -3.78
C ILE A 24 -11.86 -0.98 -3.06
N LYS A 25 -12.26 0.27 -2.77
CA LYS A 25 -13.55 0.56 -2.13
C LYS A 25 -14.72 0.00 -2.95
N THR A 26 -14.74 0.25 -4.26
CA THR A 26 -15.78 -0.27 -5.16
C THR A 26 -15.87 -1.79 -5.09
N ALA A 27 -14.73 -2.47 -5.12
CA ALA A 27 -14.69 -3.94 -5.05
C ALA A 27 -15.17 -4.45 -3.68
N ILE A 28 -14.73 -3.83 -2.57
CA ILE A 28 -15.14 -4.21 -1.21
C ILE A 28 -16.65 -4.00 -1.04
N ASP A 29 -17.18 -2.85 -1.44
CA ASP A 29 -18.62 -2.56 -1.34
C ASP A 29 -19.45 -3.62 -2.07
N LYS A 30 -19.05 -4.01 -3.29
CA LYS A 30 -19.73 -5.06 -4.07
C LYS A 30 -19.59 -6.46 -3.46
N ILE A 31 -18.42 -6.80 -2.89
CA ILE A 31 -18.19 -8.08 -2.21
C ILE A 31 -19.08 -8.19 -0.97
N LEU A 32 -19.15 -7.15 -0.17
CA LEU A 32 -19.98 -7.13 1.05
C LEU A 32 -21.47 -7.13 0.73
N ALA A 33 -21.88 -6.58 -0.41
CA ALA A 33 -23.26 -6.65 -0.90
C ALA A 33 -23.62 -8.04 -1.49
N GLY A 34 -22.63 -8.91 -1.74
CA GLY A 34 -22.84 -10.20 -2.40
C GLY A 34 -22.91 -10.13 -3.94
N ASP A 35 -22.63 -8.97 -4.52
CA ASP A 35 -22.71 -8.72 -5.99
C ASP A 35 -21.42 -9.14 -6.72
N LEU A 36 -20.33 -9.38 -5.99
CA LEU A 36 -19.03 -9.69 -6.56
C LEU A 36 -18.28 -10.69 -5.68
N THR A 37 -17.58 -11.62 -6.28
CA THR A 37 -16.60 -12.46 -5.57
C THR A 37 -15.17 -12.06 -5.95
N THR A 38 -14.21 -12.28 -5.06
CA THR A 38 -12.82 -11.93 -5.33
C THR A 38 -12.26 -12.58 -6.61
N PRO A 39 -12.55 -13.87 -6.92
CA PRO A 39 -12.12 -14.48 -8.18
C PRO A 39 -12.70 -13.83 -9.43
N ASP A 40 -13.90 -13.24 -9.34
CA ASP A 40 -14.59 -12.65 -10.50
C ASP A 40 -14.17 -11.20 -10.79
N ILE A 41 -13.40 -10.55 -9.91
CA ILE A 41 -12.97 -9.15 -10.10
C ILE A 41 -12.38 -8.94 -11.50
N GLY A 42 -11.49 -9.84 -11.94
CA GLY A 42 -10.82 -9.72 -13.24
C GLY A 42 -11.77 -9.76 -14.41
N LYS A 43 -12.76 -10.66 -14.37
CA LYS A 43 -13.77 -10.83 -15.43
C LYS A 43 -14.72 -9.62 -15.46
N VAL A 44 -15.35 -9.31 -14.32
CA VAL A 44 -16.33 -8.21 -14.22
C VAL A 44 -15.68 -6.84 -14.50
N SER A 45 -14.40 -6.68 -14.16
CA SER A 45 -13.64 -5.46 -14.51
C SER A 45 -13.48 -5.30 -16.03
N LEU A 46 -13.33 -6.37 -16.78
CA LEU A 46 -13.22 -6.32 -18.25
C LEU A 46 -14.57 -6.20 -18.93
N ASP A 47 -15.56 -6.97 -18.48
CA ASP A 47 -16.86 -7.05 -19.12
C ASP A 47 -17.72 -5.81 -18.84
N ASP A 48 -17.77 -5.35 -17.59
CA ASP A 48 -18.64 -4.26 -17.12
C ASP A 48 -17.88 -2.96 -16.81
N ASN A 49 -16.55 -2.96 -16.94
CA ASN A 49 -15.67 -1.84 -16.64
C ASN A 49 -15.97 -1.16 -15.28
N ILE A 50 -16.17 -1.95 -14.23
CA ILE A 50 -16.58 -1.46 -12.89
C ILE A 50 -15.61 -0.44 -12.28
N PHE A 51 -14.39 -0.35 -12.80
CA PHE A 51 -13.37 0.59 -12.36
C PHE A 51 -13.26 1.83 -13.26
N ASN A 52 -14.13 1.99 -14.26
CA ASN A 52 -14.09 3.08 -15.23
C ASN A 52 -12.70 3.27 -15.86
N ALA A 53 -12.04 2.15 -16.18
CA ALA A 53 -10.72 2.17 -16.78
C ALA A 53 -10.77 2.68 -18.22
N SER A 54 -9.78 3.46 -18.64
CA SER A 54 -9.70 4.05 -19.99
C SER A 54 -9.38 3.04 -21.10
N SER A 55 -8.96 1.82 -20.75
CA SER A 55 -8.65 0.74 -21.69
C SER A 55 -8.71 -0.62 -20.99
N ALA A 56 -8.89 -1.70 -21.78
CA ALA A 56 -8.87 -3.07 -21.29
C ALA A 56 -7.54 -3.43 -20.60
N SER A 57 -6.40 -2.96 -21.13
CA SER A 57 -5.10 -3.15 -20.48
C SER A 57 -5.05 -2.51 -19.09
N ARG A 58 -5.59 -1.31 -18.96
CA ARG A 58 -5.66 -0.60 -17.69
C ARG A 58 -6.61 -1.28 -16.71
N SER A 59 -7.76 -1.73 -17.18
CA SER A 59 -8.72 -2.52 -16.41
C SER A 59 -8.06 -3.77 -15.81
N LYS A 60 -7.30 -4.50 -16.63
CA LYS A 60 -6.56 -5.69 -16.19
C LYS A 60 -5.50 -5.38 -15.12
N GLU A 61 -4.74 -4.29 -15.28
CA GLU A 61 -3.74 -3.85 -14.29
C GLU A 61 -4.40 -3.55 -12.95
N ILE A 62 -5.49 -2.78 -12.97
CA ILE A 62 -6.27 -2.44 -11.76
C ILE A 62 -6.80 -3.72 -11.10
N ALA A 63 -7.49 -4.57 -11.87
CA ALA A 63 -8.06 -5.80 -11.36
C ALA A 63 -7.01 -6.70 -10.68
N GLN A 64 -5.84 -6.86 -11.28
CA GLN A 64 -4.74 -7.63 -10.69
C GLN A 64 -4.26 -7.05 -9.35
N ALA A 65 -4.12 -5.72 -9.26
CA ALA A 65 -3.70 -5.06 -8.03
C ALA A 65 -4.77 -5.18 -6.93
N VAL A 66 -6.04 -4.92 -7.27
CA VAL A 66 -7.18 -5.00 -6.35
C VAL A 66 -7.36 -6.44 -5.84
N THR A 67 -7.39 -7.44 -6.73
CA THR A 67 -7.52 -8.86 -6.36
C THR A 67 -6.39 -9.29 -5.42
N ARG A 68 -5.15 -8.93 -5.74
CA ARG A 68 -3.99 -9.26 -4.89
C ARG A 68 -4.14 -8.71 -3.48
N ARG A 69 -4.58 -7.46 -3.34
CA ARG A 69 -4.74 -6.78 -2.05
C ARG A 69 -5.91 -7.34 -1.25
N ILE A 70 -7.04 -7.59 -1.89
CA ILE A 70 -8.20 -8.20 -1.23
C ILE A 70 -7.89 -9.63 -0.76
N ASN A 71 -7.15 -10.41 -1.55
CA ASN A 71 -6.71 -11.76 -1.15
C ASN A 71 -5.70 -11.79 0.02
N ALA A 72 -5.08 -10.66 0.34
CA ALA A 72 -4.13 -10.58 1.46
C ALA A 72 -4.81 -10.32 2.81
N VAL A 73 -6.11 -10.08 2.82
CA VAL A 73 -6.91 -9.77 4.01
C VAL A 73 -8.14 -10.72 4.09
N ASP A 74 -8.76 -10.77 5.25
CA ASP A 74 -9.94 -11.59 5.47
C ASP A 74 -11.25 -10.76 5.49
N SER A 75 -12.37 -11.43 5.67
CA SER A 75 -13.69 -10.80 5.69
C SER A 75 -13.86 -9.82 6.86
N ALA A 76 -13.18 -10.05 7.99
CA ALA A 76 -13.21 -9.14 9.13
C ALA A 76 -12.56 -7.80 8.75
N TYR A 77 -11.44 -7.85 8.01
CA TYR A 77 -10.78 -6.65 7.50
C TYR A 77 -11.67 -5.87 6.51
N LEU A 78 -12.34 -6.56 5.57
CA LEU A 78 -13.23 -5.93 4.62
C LEU A 78 -14.42 -5.24 5.32
N SER A 79 -14.99 -5.90 6.32
CA SER A 79 -16.07 -5.35 7.13
C SER A 79 -15.62 -4.13 7.95
N PHE A 80 -14.44 -4.21 8.57
CA PHE A 80 -13.85 -3.08 9.29
C PHE A 80 -13.59 -1.90 8.36
N PHE A 81 -12.99 -2.15 7.19
CA PHE A 81 -12.76 -1.12 6.17
C PHE A 81 -14.04 -0.37 5.81
N ALA A 82 -15.15 -1.08 5.57
CA ALA A 82 -16.40 -0.48 5.16
C ALA A 82 -17.03 0.46 6.22
N THR A 83 -16.71 0.25 7.50
CA THR A 83 -17.23 1.08 8.61
C THR A 83 -16.39 2.35 8.86
N ARG A 84 -15.22 2.49 8.24
CA ARG A 84 -14.31 3.61 8.48
C ARG A 84 -14.59 4.80 7.58
N ASN A 85 -14.16 6.00 8.02
CA ASN A 85 -14.15 7.20 7.20
C ASN A 85 -13.09 7.08 6.07
N MET A 86 -13.12 8.01 5.12
CA MET A 86 -12.27 7.98 3.94
C MET A 86 -10.76 7.96 4.29
N GLU A 87 -10.34 8.75 5.27
CA GLU A 87 -8.93 8.84 5.67
C GLU A 87 -8.43 7.49 6.22
N ASN A 88 -9.20 6.87 7.12
CA ASN A 88 -8.87 5.55 7.66
C ASN A 88 -8.95 4.45 6.60
N GLN A 89 -9.90 4.53 5.64
CA GLN A 89 -9.93 3.60 4.50
C GLN A 89 -8.68 3.70 3.62
N GLN A 90 -8.17 4.92 3.39
CA GLN A 90 -6.93 5.13 2.65
C GLN A 90 -5.71 4.57 3.40
N LEU A 91 -5.65 4.73 4.72
CA LEU A 91 -4.62 4.10 5.56
C LEU A 91 -4.71 2.57 5.50
N LEU A 92 -5.90 2.00 5.56
CA LEU A 92 -6.11 0.55 5.38
C LEU A 92 -5.68 0.08 3.98
N CYS A 93 -5.83 0.89 2.93
CA CYS A 93 -5.24 0.58 1.63
C CYS A 93 -3.69 0.56 1.67
N ILE A 94 -3.04 1.46 2.43
CA ILE A 94 -1.58 1.40 2.66
C ILE A 94 -1.21 0.08 3.37
N VAL A 95 -1.98 -0.35 4.38
CA VAL A 95 -1.77 -1.66 5.03
C VAL A 95 -1.84 -2.79 4.01
N MET A 96 -2.84 -2.80 3.12
CA MET A 96 -2.95 -3.81 2.05
C MET A 96 -1.74 -3.77 1.09
N VAL A 97 -1.19 -2.59 0.78
CA VAL A 97 0.05 -2.48 -0.01
C VAL A 97 1.21 -3.12 0.75
N MET A 98 1.38 -2.80 2.04
CA MET A 98 2.43 -3.38 2.88
C MET A 98 2.32 -4.92 2.98
N LEU A 99 1.11 -5.47 2.97
CA LEU A 99 0.86 -6.91 2.98
C LEU A 99 1.14 -7.61 1.64
N THR A 100 1.27 -6.86 0.53
CA THR A 100 1.38 -7.41 -0.82
C THR A 100 2.59 -6.94 -1.62
N ASP A 101 3.41 -6.07 -1.03
CA ASP A 101 4.63 -5.54 -1.64
C ASP A 101 5.76 -5.48 -0.59
N HIS A 102 6.68 -6.45 -0.66
CA HIS A 102 7.81 -6.57 0.26
C HIS A 102 8.71 -5.32 0.23
N SER A 103 8.97 -4.78 -0.98
CA SER A 103 9.79 -3.58 -1.11
C SER A 103 9.13 -2.37 -0.44
N PHE A 104 7.81 -2.24 -0.57
CA PHE A 104 7.07 -1.15 0.06
C PHE A 104 7.00 -1.31 1.58
N LEU A 105 6.76 -2.53 2.08
CA LEU A 105 6.79 -2.80 3.52
C LEU A 105 8.15 -2.44 4.12
N GLU A 106 9.25 -2.87 3.48
CA GLU A 106 10.60 -2.57 3.98
C GLU A 106 10.93 -1.07 3.90
N PHE A 107 10.49 -0.38 2.85
CA PHE A 107 10.61 1.08 2.76
C PHE A 107 9.86 1.77 3.91
N MET A 108 8.64 1.36 4.19
CA MET A 108 7.84 1.92 5.29
C MET A 108 8.51 1.67 6.64
N ASP A 109 9.11 0.51 6.82
CA ASP A 109 9.77 0.13 8.06
C ASP A 109 11.13 0.85 8.25
N THR A 110 11.98 0.86 7.22
CA THR A 110 13.38 1.31 7.36
C THR A 110 13.61 2.76 6.97
N VAL A 111 12.66 3.41 6.29
CA VAL A 111 12.80 4.82 5.90
C VAL A 111 11.69 5.66 6.54
N TYR A 112 10.42 5.34 6.27
CA TYR A 112 9.30 6.15 6.73
C TYR A 112 9.22 6.16 8.26
N ARG A 113 9.19 4.98 8.90
CA ARG A 113 9.15 4.84 10.37
C ARG A 113 10.36 5.50 11.04
N GLU A 114 11.56 5.28 10.52
CA GLU A 114 12.77 5.89 11.09
C GLU A 114 12.71 7.42 11.08
N LYS A 115 12.20 8.02 10.01
CA LYS A 115 11.98 9.48 9.95
C LYS A 115 10.98 9.94 11.01
N LEU A 116 9.89 9.20 11.23
CA LEU A 116 8.93 9.51 12.30
C LEU A 116 9.56 9.45 13.68
N ILE A 117 10.40 8.42 13.94
CA ILE A 117 11.11 8.24 15.23
C ILE A 117 12.13 9.37 15.45
N GLN A 118 12.84 9.78 14.40
CA GLN A 118 13.87 10.83 14.46
C GLN A 118 13.27 12.25 14.41
N HIS A 119 11.96 12.40 14.26
CA HIS A 119 11.29 13.68 14.04
C HIS A 119 11.82 14.44 12.80
N ASP A 120 12.37 13.72 11.79
CA ASP A 120 12.68 14.25 10.47
C ASP A 120 11.42 14.16 9.60
N ASP A 121 10.68 15.26 9.53
CA ASP A 121 9.40 15.31 8.83
C ASP A 121 9.51 15.53 7.31
N ILE A 122 10.72 15.42 6.74
CA ILE A 122 10.93 15.62 5.30
C ILE A 122 11.36 14.31 4.62
N LEU A 123 10.55 13.85 3.65
CA LEU A 123 10.90 12.73 2.78
C LEU A 123 11.48 13.25 1.46
N ARG A 124 12.78 13.07 1.26
CA ARG A 124 13.50 13.48 0.06
C ARG A 124 13.53 12.35 -0.98
N ASP A 125 13.64 12.71 -2.24
CA ASP A 125 13.86 11.73 -3.31
C ASP A 125 15.13 10.88 -3.07
N SER A 126 16.18 11.49 -2.49
CA SER A 126 17.41 10.80 -2.12
C SER A 126 17.20 9.69 -1.07
N ASP A 127 16.26 9.88 -0.13
CA ASP A 127 15.96 8.87 0.90
C ASP A 127 15.40 7.60 0.26
N ILE A 128 14.44 7.77 -0.68
CA ILE A 128 13.82 6.65 -1.40
C ILE A 128 14.82 6.01 -2.38
N MET A 129 15.59 6.82 -3.11
CA MET A 129 16.61 6.30 -4.01
C MET A 129 17.69 5.52 -3.26
N GLY A 130 18.18 6.04 -2.13
CA GLY A 130 19.13 5.36 -1.25
C GLY A 130 18.59 4.02 -0.72
N PHE A 131 17.30 3.96 -0.40
CA PHE A 131 16.64 2.70 -0.04
C PHE A 131 16.70 1.69 -1.20
N PHE A 132 16.34 2.06 -2.42
CA PHE A 132 16.40 1.15 -3.56
C PHE A 132 17.83 0.71 -3.89
N HIS A 133 18.82 1.58 -3.78
CA HIS A 133 20.22 1.20 -3.99
C HIS A 133 20.68 0.17 -2.95
N ARG A 134 20.32 0.35 -1.67
CA ARG A 134 20.62 -0.66 -0.64
C ARG A 134 19.93 -2.00 -0.93
N LEU A 135 18.70 -2.00 -1.47
CA LEU A 135 18.06 -3.25 -1.92
C LEU A 135 18.83 -3.91 -3.05
N GLN A 136 19.33 -3.14 -4.03
CA GLN A 136 20.13 -3.66 -5.14
C GLN A 136 21.45 -4.29 -4.66
N GLU A 137 22.04 -3.75 -3.59
CA GLU A 137 23.30 -4.28 -3.03
C GLU A 137 23.10 -5.62 -2.29
N LYS A 138 21.92 -5.86 -1.70
CA LYS A 138 21.67 -7.03 -0.86
C LYS A 138 20.83 -8.14 -1.51
N ASP A 139 20.16 -7.88 -2.63
CA ASP A 139 19.26 -8.83 -3.28
C ASP A 139 19.54 -8.95 -4.78
N GLU A 140 19.81 -10.17 -5.24
CA GLU A 140 20.15 -10.46 -6.64
C GLU A 140 19.05 -10.13 -7.65
N ASN A 141 17.77 -10.14 -7.24
CA ASN A 141 16.67 -9.75 -8.13
C ASN A 141 16.56 -8.24 -8.19
N ALA A 142 16.73 -7.55 -7.06
CA ALA A 142 16.76 -6.10 -7.01
C ALA A 142 17.95 -5.52 -7.79
N ALA A 143 19.10 -6.19 -7.79
CA ALA A 143 20.27 -5.80 -8.58
C ALA A 143 20.00 -5.67 -10.09
N LYS A 144 18.96 -6.34 -10.60
CA LYS A 144 18.55 -6.31 -12.01
C LYS A 144 17.58 -5.17 -12.36
N TRP A 145 17.14 -4.38 -11.38
CA TRP A 145 16.23 -3.28 -11.63
C TRP A 145 16.93 -2.14 -12.36
N THR A 146 16.24 -1.57 -13.33
CA THR A 146 16.77 -0.43 -14.09
C THR A 146 16.55 0.88 -13.32
N ASP A 147 17.42 1.87 -13.53
CA ASP A 147 17.25 3.22 -12.96
C ASP A 147 15.90 3.84 -13.29
N ALA A 148 15.41 3.63 -14.53
CA ALA A 148 14.09 4.10 -14.94
C ALA A 148 12.97 3.40 -14.17
N GLY A 149 13.11 2.10 -13.89
CA GLY A 149 12.18 1.33 -13.05
C GLY A 149 12.15 1.84 -11.61
N ILE A 150 13.33 2.04 -11.01
CA ILE A 150 13.48 2.57 -9.66
C ILE A 150 12.87 3.98 -9.52
N LYS A 151 13.13 4.87 -10.48
CA LYS A 151 12.53 6.21 -10.50
C LYS A 151 11.01 6.16 -10.55
N LYS A 152 10.43 5.27 -11.37
CA LYS A 152 8.96 5.07 -11.41
C LYS A 152 8.41 4.50 -10.10
N ALA A 153 9.09 3.52 -9.48
CA ALA A 153 8.69 2.97 -8.20
C ALA A 153 8.75 4.03 -7.09
N ARG A 154 9.81 4.86 -7.04
CA ARG A 154 9.91 6.02 -6.16
C ARG A 154 8.69 6.95 -6.31
N ASP A 155 8.33 7.30 -7.55
CA ASP A 155 7.22 8.21 -7.80
C ASP A 155 5.88 7.59 -7.44
N ASN A 156 5.72 6.27 -7.61
CA ASN A 156 4.55 5.53 -7.12
C ASN A 156 4.45 5.54 -5.60
N TYR A 157 5.56 5.33 -4.86
CA TYR A 157 5.57 5.37 -3.40
C TYR A 157 5.12 6.75 -2.89
N LYS A 158 5.69 7.83 -3.45
CA LYS A 158 5.25 9.19 -3.12
C LYS A 158 3.77 9.43 -3.43
N SER A 159 3.30 8.93 -4.58
CA SER A 159 1.90 9.07 -4.97
C SER A 159 0.95 8.33 -4.02
N MET A 160 1.29 7.10 -3.60
CA MET A 160 0.50 6.32 -2.66
C MET A 160 0.42 6.98 -1.29
N LEU A 161 1.57 7.44 -0.76
CA LEU A 161 1.61 8.13 0.53
C LEU A 161 0.85 9.47 0.49
N LYS A 162 0.94 10.21 -0.62
CA LYS A 162 0.17 11.44 -0.81
C LYS A 162 -1.33 11.17 -0.85
N GLU A 163 -1.78 10.18 -1.62
CA GLU A 163 -3.19 9.80 -1.73
C GLU A 163 -3.74 9.33 -0.38
N ALA A 164 -2.91 8.73 0.47
CA ALA A 164 -3.27 8.33 1.82
C ALA A 164 -3.14 9.45 2.88
N GLY A 165 -2.88 10.69 2.47
CA GLY A 165 -2.72 11.81 3.40
C GLY A 165 -1.44 11.76 4.26
N MET A 166 -0.50 10.87 3.93
CA MET A 166 0.76 10.67 4.69
C MET A 166 1.92 11.54 4.17
N LEU A 167 1.74 12.25 3.06
CA LEU A 167 2.67 13.25 2.51
C LEU A 167 1.92 14.50 2.08
N SER A 168 2.55 15.67 2.25
CA SER A 168 2.02 16.94 1.76
C SER A 168 1.97 16.98 0.23
N GLU A 169 1.06 17.82 -0.29
CA GLU A 169 0.79 17.91 -1.74
C GLU A 169 1.89 18.57 -2.58
N SER A 170 2.66 19.48 -2.02
CA SER A 170 3.51 20.37 -2.79
C SER A 170 4.97 20.42 -2.34
N GLY A 171 5.86 20.68 -3.29
CA GLY A 171 7.27 21.02 -3.09
C GLY A 171 8.26 19.92 -3.49
N THR A 172 9.52 20.32 -3.64
CA THR A 172 10.65 19.41 -3.82
C THR A 172 10.98 18.64 -2.52
N GLU A 173 10.67 19.26 -1.37
CA GLU A 173 10.73 18.65 -0.05
C GLU A 173 9.31 18.34 0.41
N ARG A 174 8.97 17.05 0.50
CA ARG A 174 7.64 16.60 0.88
C ARG A 174 7.58 16.34 2.36
N LYS A 175 6.72 17.10 3.04
CA LYS A 175 6.52 16.93 4.47
C LYS A 175 5.75 15.65 4.75
N ILE A 176 6.30 14.82 5.63
CA ILE A 176 5.62 13.65 6.18
C ILE A 176 4.51 14.14 7.10
N ILE A 177 3.32 13.62 6.88
CA ILE A 177 2.16 13.82 7.75
C ILE A 177 1.95 12.52 8.51
N ARG A 178 2.13 12.57 9.84
CA ARG A 178 1.89 11.39 10.70
C ARG A 178 0.41 11.03 10.65
N PRO A 179 0.05 9.79 10.31
CA PRO A 179 -1.34 9.38 10.31
C PRO A 179 -1.92 9.38 11.73
N ILE A 180 -3.19 9.74 11.85
CA ILE A 180 -3.94 9.65 13.10
C ILE A 180 -4.54 8.25 13.16
N LEU A 181 -4.01 7.42 14.06
CA LEU A 181 -4.51 6.07 14.31
C LEU A 181 -5.35 6.13 15.60
N ASP A 182 -6.66 6.03 15.45
CA ASP A 182 -7.55 5.96 16.59
C ASP A 182 -7.45 4.59 17.32
N LYS A 183 -8.03 4.52 18.52
CA LYS A 183 -7.96 3.29 19.33
C LYS A 183 -8.61 2.09 18.64
N GLU A 184 -9.67 2.29 17.86
CA GLU A 184 -10.33 1.21 17.13
C GLU A 184 -9.44 0.65 16.03
N MET A 185 -8.67 1.51 15.33
CA MET A 185 -7.68 1.10 14.33
C MET A 185 -6.54 0.33 14.97
N GLU A 186 -6.03 0.82 16.11
CA GLU A 186 -4.98 0.12 16.88
C GLU A 186 -5.44 -1.27 17.29
N ASP A 187 -6.57 -1.35 18.00
CA ASP A 187 -7.12 -2.61 18.53
C ASP A 187 -7.40 -3.60 17.40
N PHE A 188 -7.94 -3.11 16.28
CA PHE A 188 -8.19 -3.95 15.11
C PHE A 188 -6.90 -4.50 14.50
N LEU A 189 -5.91 -3.65 14.21
CA LEU A 189 -4.65 -4.11 13.63
C LEU A 189 -3.91 -5.09 14.56
N GLN A 190 -3.96 -4.86 15.88
CA GLN A 190 -3.37 -5.80 16.84
C GLN A 190 -4.10 -7.14 16.87
N SER A 191 -5.44 -7.14 16.88
CA SER A 191 -6.25 -8.37 16.89
C SER A 191 -6.07 -9.22 15.61
N GLU A 192 -5.82 -8.54 14.48
CA GLU A 192 -5.56 -9.20 13.19
C GLU A 192 -4.09 -9.71 13.03
N GLY A 193 -3.25 -9.53 14.05
CA GLY A 193 -1.85 -9.95 13.98
C GLY A 193 -0.95 -8.95 13.24
N LEU A 194 -1.41 -7.73 13.05
CA LEU A 194 -0.73 -6.66 12.31
C LEU A 194 -0.06 -5.63 13.22
N ALA A 195 0.29 -6.00 14.47
CA ALA A 195 0.92 -5.13 15.44
C ALA A 195 2.20 -4.46 14.92
N ARG A 196 3.03 -5.18 14.13
CA ARG A 196 4.22 -4.59 13.47
C ARG A 196 3.84 -3.48 12.50
N ILE A 197 2.80 -3.69 11.68
CA ILE A 197 2.34 -2.69 10.72
C ILE A 197 1.80 -1.45 11.44
N TYR A 198 1.05 -1.65 12.53
CA TYR A 198 0.64 -0.55 13.40
C TYR A 198 1.83 0.28 13.88
N LYS A 199 2.85 -0.36 14.46
CA LYS A 199 4.07 0.32 14.94
C LYS A 199 4.78 1.10 13.84
N ILE A 200 4.85 0.56 12.62
CA ILE A 200 5.43 1.24 11.47
C ILE A 200 4.66 2.54 11.16
N LEU A 201 3.33 2.47 11.11
CA LEU A 201 2.49 3.62 10.83
C LEU A 201 2.50 4.65 11.95
N ALA A 202 2.53 4.20 13.19
CA ALA A 202 2.58 5.06 14.38
C ALA A 202 3.97 5.68 14.62
N GLY A 203 5.03 5.20 13.96
CA GLY A 203 6.40 5.62 14.23
C GLY A 203 6.89 5.17 15.61
N GLU A 204 6.53 3.97 16.02
CA GLU A 204 6.95 3.37 17.29
C GLU A 204 8.18 2.46 17.09
N ARG A 205 9.01 2.38 18.12
CA ARG A 205 10.13 1.41 18.20
C ARG A 205 9.59 0.00 18.44
N GLU A 206 10.36 -1.01 18.01
CA GLU A 206 10.05 -2.43 18.30
C GLU A 206 10.07 -2.76 19.79
#